data_cdcd125b8c2f14b150523e8d5f2bf088
#
_entry.id   cdcd125b8c2f14b150523e8d5f2bf088
#
_cell.length_a   1.000
_cell.length_b   1.000
_cell.length_c   1.000
_cell.angle_alpha   90.00
_cell.angle_beta   90.00
_cell.angle_gamma   90.00
#
_symmetry.space_group_name_H-M   'P 1'
#
loop_
_entity.id
_entity.type
_entity.pdbx_description
1 polymer ?
#
loop_
_entity_poly.entity_id
_entity_poly.type
_entity_poly.pdbx_seq_one_letter_code
_entity_poly.pdbx_strand_id
1 'polypeptide(L)'
;FMLVYIKEKDEIFFIDYRSSSPLNSNLENIFGLPTNSNKKLQSLPKNFDEDKYELVNTGYKASAVPGTVAGLLEAHKQFGKLSLEEILKPVIKQTKEGVKVTYDLHKAIESTARLKSDKESKNIYFKNNKPLEENSIFIVPGLANTITLIAENGRDGFYKGETAEKIVTAMKNNGGLFSKEDLESYKPYIRAPI
;
A
#
# COMPACT_ATOMS: atom_id res chain seq x y z
N PHE A 1 8.72 0.32 -7.91
CA PHE A 1 9.10 0.14 -9.33
C PHE A 1 10.00 -1.09 -9.49
N MET A 2 10.11 -1.59 -10.74
CA MET A 2 10.90 -2.75 -11.08
C MET A 2 11.65 -2.51 -12.39
N LEU A 3 12.93 -2.90 -12.43
CA LEU A 3 13.69 -3.03 -13.65
C LEU A 3 13.83 -4.52 -13.97
N VAL A 4 13.53 -4.90 -15.20
CA VAL A 4 13.64 -6.29 -15.69
C VAL A 4 14.55 -6.29 -16.91
N TYR A 5 15.66 -7.02 -16.82
CA TYR A 5 16.53 -7.27 -17.95
C TYR A 5 16.25 -8.64 -18.54
N ILE A 6 15.96 -8.70 -19.84
CA ILE A 6 15.70 -9.94 -20.58
C ILE A 6 16.92 -10.22 -21.47
N LYS A 7 17.76 -11.14 -21.03
CA LYS A 7 19.03 -11.48 -21.69
C LYS A 7 18.84 -11.90 -23.16
N GLU A 8 17.80 -12.67 -23.44
CA GLU A 8 17.53 -13.19 -24.79
C GLU A 8 17.19 -12.09 -25.81
N LYS A 9 16.74 -10.94 -25.33
CA LYS A 9 16.37 -9.77 -26.15
C LYS A 9 17.37 -8.65 -26.04
N ASP A 10 18.28 -8.69 -25.06
CA ASP A 10 19.16 -7.60 -24.65
C ASP A 10 18.38 -6.30 -24.36
N GLU A 11 17.23 -6.45 -23.70
CA GLU A 11 16.32 -5.34 -23.43
C GLU A 11 16.11 -5.16 -21.91
N ILE A 12 15.96 -3.91 -21.49
CA ILE A 12 15.60 -3.52 -20.14
C ILE A 12 14.20 -2.88 -20.17
N PHE A 13 13.34 -3.36 -19.25
CA PHE A 13 12.00 -2.83 -19.04
C PHE A 13 11.91 -2.16 -17.67
N PHE A 14 11.31 -0.98 -17.63
CA PHE A 14 11.04 -0.26 -16.38
C PHE A 14 9.52 -0.20 -16.13
N ILE A 15 9.08 -0.86 -15.07
CA ILE A 15 7.68 -0.85 -14.62
C ILE A 15 7.59 0.05 -13.40
N ASP A 16 6.94 1.20 -13.58
CA ASP A 16 6.67 2.15 -12.50
C ASP A 16 5.27 1.89 -11.93
N TYR A 17 5.24 1.34 -10.73
CA TYR A 17 4.01 1.08 -9.97
C TYR A 17 4.00 1.81 -8.63
N ARG A 18 4.66 2.95 -8.58
CA ARG A 18 4.59 3.81 -7.40
C ARG A 18 3.15 4.20 -7.12
N SER A 19 2.79 4.29 -5.84
CA SER A 19 1.49 4.78 -5.43
C SER A 19 1.17 6.15 -6.04
N SER A 20 -0.09 6.39 -6.34
CA SER A 20 -0.57 7.68 -6.86
C SER A 20 -1.38 8.44 -5.82
N SER A 21 -1.41 9.75 -5.94
CA SER A 21 -2.32 10.57 -5.14
C SER A 21 -3.77 10.21 -5.47
N PRO A 22 -4.67 10.18 -4.48
CA PRO A 22 -6.10 10.08 -4.71
C PRO A 22 -6.63 11.22 -5.60
N LEU A 23 -7.67 10.95 -6.39
CA LEU A 23 -8.32 11.97 -7.24
C LEU A 23 -8.84 13.17 -6.44
N ASN A 24 -9.27 12.93 -5.20
CA ASN A 24 -9.73 13.96 -4.28
C ASN A 24 -8.60 14.65 -3.49
N SER A 25 -7.33 14.41 -3.82
CA SER A 25 -6.20 15.10 -3.18
C SER A 25 -6.08 16.53 -3.66
N ASN A 26 -6.55 17.45 -2.84
CA ASN A 26 -6.41 18.89 -3.04
C ASN A 26 -6.15 19.58 -1.70
N LEU A 27 -5.81 20.86 -1.74
CA LEU A 27 -5.46 21.63 -0.54
C LEU A 27 -6.61 21.71 0.48
N GLU A 28 -7.84 21.77 0.00
CA GLU A 28 -9.02 21.84 0.86
C GLU A 28 -9.24 20.52 1.60
N ASN A 29 -9.19 19.39 0.87
CA ASN A 29 -9.44 18.08 1.45
C ASN A 29 -8.31 17.61 2.37
N ILE A 30 -7.05 17.99 2.06
CA ILE A 30 -5.91 17.62 2.88
C ILE A 30 -5.76 18.56 4.09
N PHE A 31 -5.78 19.87 3.85
CA PHE A 31 -5.39 20.87 4.84
C PHE A 31 -6.52 21.79 5.30
N GLY A 32 -7.73 21.66 4.72
CA GLY A 32 -8.83 22.60 4.98
C GLY A 32 -8.57 24.02 4.46
N LEU A 33 -7.67 24.18 3.48
CA LEU A 33 -7.33 25.47 2.90
C LEU A 33 -8.19 25.71 1.64
N PRO A 34 -8.79 26.91 1.48
CA PRO A 34 -9.64 27.19 0.32
C PRO A 34 -8.83 27.11 -0.98
N THR A 35 -9.34 26.35 -1.94
CA THR A 35 -8.82 26.28 -3.30
C THR A 35 -9.27 27.49 -4.09
N ASN A 36 -8.68 28.66 -3.88
CA ASN A 36 -8.85 29.77 -4.80
C ASN A 36 -8.13 29.45 -6.12
N SER A 37 -8.92 29.10 -7.10
CA SER A 37 -8.55 28.50 -8.39
C SER A 37 -7.61 29.31 -9.29
N ASN A 38 -7.18 30.50 -8.90
CA ASN A 38 -6.36 31.40 -9.75
C ASN A 38 -4.98 31.75 -9.20
N LYS A 39 -4.56 31.25 -8.04
CA LYS A 39 -3.19 31.40 -7.57
C LYS A 39 -2.53 30.04 -7.56
N LYS A 40 -1.56 29.80 -8.47
CA LYS A 40 -0.56 28.73 -8.29
C LYS A 40 0.02 28.91 -6.89
N LEU A 41 -0.21 27.94 -5.99
CA LEU A 41 0.49 27.92 -4.72
C LEU A 41 1.99 27.72 -5.02
N GLN A 42 2.73 28.80 -5.01
CA GLN A 42 4.18 28.79 -5.20
C GLN A 42 4.93 28.37 -3.93
N SER A 43 4.25 28.37 -2.79
CA SER A 43 4.77 27.87 -1.51
C SER A 43 3.63 27.60 -0.53
N LEU A 44 3.85 26.70 0.42
CA LEU A 44 2.97 26.54 1.57
C LEU A 44 2.86 27.87 2.34
N PRO A 45 1.69 28.19 2.94
CA PRO A 45 1.55 29.39 3.75
C PRO A 45 2.67 29.49 4.80
N LYS A 46 3.20 30.70 5.05
CA LYS A 46 4.27 30.91 6.03
C LYS A 46 3.94 30.42 7.45
N ASN A 47 2.65 30.25 7.76
CA ASN A 47 2.13 29.74 9.02
C ASN A 47 1.61 28.30 8.88
N PHE A 48 2.25 27.51 8.03
CA PHE A 48 1.92 26.10 7.88
C PHE A 48 2.36 25.38 9.16
N ASP A 49 1.34 25.06 9.95
CA ASP A 49 1.48 24.46 11.27
C ASP A 49 2.08 23.05 11.18
N GLU A 50 2.99 22.68 12.09
CA GLU A 50 3.57 21.34 12.17
C GLU A 50 2.50 20.25 12.28
N ASP A 51 1.38 20.54 12.97
CA ASP A 51 0.23 19.64 13.07
C ASP A 51 -0.39 19.32 11.70
N LYS A 52 -0.40 20.28 10.77
CA LYS A 52 -0.88 20.06 9.40
C LYS A 52 0.08 19.25 8.56
N TYR A 53 1.38 19.34 8.84
CA TYR A 53 2.40 18.52 8.21
C TYR A 53 2.26 17.04 8.60
N GLU A 54 1.87 16.74 9.83
CA GLU A 54 1.58 15.38 10.28
C GLU A 54 0.44 14.72 9.49
N LEU A 55 -0.57 15.47 9.04
CA LEU A 55 -1.71 14.94 8.27
C LEU A 55 -1.29 14.30 6.93
N VAL A 56 -0.16 14.72 6.34
CA VAL A 56 0.37 14.15 5.08
C VAL A 56 1.44 13.09 5.29
N ASN A 57 1.84 12.87 6.54
CA ASN A 57 2.86 11.90 6.89
C ASN A 57 2.30 10.69 7.65
N THR A 58 1.13 10.83 8.27
CA THR A 58 0.58 9.78 9.14
C THR A 58 -0.93 9.68 9.00
N GLY A 59 -1.43 8.46 9.03
CA GLY A 59 -2.86 8.16 9.03
C GLY A 59 -3.47 8.06 7.62
N TYR A 60 -4.80 8.00 7.60
CA TYR A 60 -5.56 7.69 6.38
C TYR A 60 -5.48 8.79 5.31
N LYS A 61 -5.32 10.06 5.70
CA LYS A 61 -5.13 11.17 4.74
C LYS A 61 -3.79 11.13 4.03
N ALA A 62 -2.75 10.60 4.70
CA ALA A 62 -1.43 10.42 4.13
C ALA A 62 -1.35 9.22 3.17
N SER A 63 -2.38 8.37 3.14
CA SER A 63 -2.38 7.16 2.33
C SER A 63 -2.56 7.48 0.85
N ALA A 64 -1.69 6.93 0.02
CA ALA A 64 -1.79 6.98 -1.44
C ALA A 64 -2.39 5.69 -1.99
N VAL A 65 -2.95 5.76 -3.19
CA VAL A 65 -3.53 4.61 -3.90
C VAL A 65 -2.45 3.56 -4.16
N PRO A 66 -2.58 2.32 -3.65
CA PRO A 66 -1.51 1.32 -3.71
C PRO A 66 -1.30 0.78 -5.12
N GLY A 67 -0.05 0.71 -5.55
CA GLY A 67 0.32 0.26 -6.90
C GLY A 67 0.99 -1.10 -6.96
N THR A 68 1.46 -1.65 -5.84
CA THR A 68 2.32 -2.84 -5.82
C THR A 68 1.67 -4.06 -6.49
N VAL A 69 0.42 -4.36 -6.18
CA VAL A 69 -0.29 -5.51 -6.76
C VAL A 69 -0.40 -5.36 -8.28
N ALA A 70 -0.82 -4.20 -8.77
CA ALA A 70 -0.94 -3.95 -10.21
C ALA A 70 0.41 -4.08 -10.93
N GLY A 71 1.48 -3.53 -10.33
CA GLY A 71 2.82 -3.59 -10.93
C GLY A 71 3.40 -5.00 -10.97
N LEU A 72 3.24 -5.79 -9.90
CA LEU A 72 3.69 -7.17 -9.86
C LEU A 72 2.91 -8.05 -10.85
N LEU A 73 1.60 -7.85 -10.96
CA LEU A 73 0.77 -8.56 -11.94
C LEU A 73 1.10 -8.15 -13.37
N GLU A 74 1.44 -6.89 -13.62
CA GLU A 74 1.91 -6.45 -14.95
C GLU A 74 3.25 -7.10 -15.31
N ALA A 75 4.20 -7.14 -14.37
CA ALA A 75 5.46 -7.85 -14.55
C ALA A 75 5.23 -9.35 -14.81
N HIS A 76 4.36 -9.98 -14.04
CA HIS A 76 4.00 -11.39 -14.24
C HIS A 76 3.35 -11.63 -15.60
N LYS A 77 2.43 -10.77 -16.03
CA LYS A 77 1.79 -10.85 -17.36
C LYS A 77 2.80 -10.80 -18.51
N GLN A 78 3.83 -9.95 -18.39
CA GLN A 78 4.81 -9.75 -19.46
C GLN A 78 5.92 -10.81 -19.44
N PHE A 79 6.35 -11.26 -18.26
CA PHE A 79 7.57 -12.07 -18.11
C PHE A 79 7.36 -13.37 -17.34
N GLY A 80 6.20 -13.57 -16.72
CA GLY A 80 5.89 -14.77 -15.92
C GLY A 80 5.79 -16.02 -16.78
N LYS A 81 6.31 -17.15 -16.26
CA LYS A 81 6.24 -18.46 -16.89
C LYS A 81 5.32 -19.43 -16.16
N LEU A 82 5.22 -19.28 -14.84
CA LEU A 82 4.31 -20.08 -14.00
C LEU A 82 2.97 -19.38 -13.88
N SER A 83 1.91 -20.12 -13.59
CA SER A 83 0.62 -19.51 -13.27
C SER A 83 0.68 -18.69 -11.97
N LEU A 84 -0.20 -17.72 -11.84
CA LEU A 84 -0.28 -16.89 -10.63
C LEU A 84 -0.62 -17.74 -9.40
N GLU A 85 -1.45 -18.76 -9.57
CA GLU A 85 -1.81 -19.71 -8.53
C GLU A 85 -0.58 -20.48 -8.01
N GLU A 86 0.24 -21.03 -8.93
CA GLU A 86 1.47 -21.75 -8.56
C GLU A 86 2.44 -20.86 -7.78
N ILE A 87 2.59 -19.59 -8.20
CA ILE A 87 3.49 -18.64 -7.54
C ILE A 87 2.97 -18.26 -6.15
N LEU A 88 1.66 -18.04 -6.00
CA LEU A 88 1.07 -17.55 -4.76
C LEU A 88 0.72 -18.65 -3.75
N LYS A 89 0.62 -19.92 -4.18
CA LYS A 89 0.32 -21.05 -3.30
C LYS A 89 1.25 -21.14 -2.08
N PRO A 90 2.59 -21.09 -2.19
CA PRO A 90 3.48 -21.10 -1.03
C PRO A 90 3.32 -19.85 -0.16
N VAL A 91 3.04 -18.69 -0.77
CA VAL A 91 2.80 -17.43 -0.03
C VAL A 91 1.50 -17.51 0.78
N ILE A 92 0.42 -18.04 0.20
CA ILE A 92 -0.85 -18.25 0.90
C ILE A 92 -0.65 -19.20 2.09
N LYS A 93 0.11 -20.28 1.91
CA LYS A 93 0.45 -21.18 3.01
C LYS A 93 1.18 -20.44 4.13
N GLN A 94 2.24 -19.71 3.78
CA GLN A 94 3.05 -18.97 4.75
C GLN A 94 2.24 -17.89 5.49
N THR A 95 1.34 -17.19 4.82
CA THR A 95 0.49 -16.18 5.47
C THR A 95 -0.53 -16.78 6.44
N LYS A 96 -0.98 -18.03 6.21
CA LYS A 96 -1.85 -18.76 7.15
C LYS A 96 -1.08 -19.30 8.36
N GLU A 97 0.11 -19.84 8.14
CA GLU A 97 0.96 -20.42 9.18
C GLU A 97 1.71 -19.35 10.00
N GLY A 98 1.89 -18.16 9.40
CA GLY A 98 2.66 -17.07 9.95
C GLY A 98 4.17 -17.22 9.71
N VAL A 99 4.88 -16.18 10.10
CA VAL A 99 6.34 -16.12 10.02
C VAL A 99 6.94 -15.81 11.37
N LYS A 100 8.17 -16.25 11.62
CA LYS A 100 8.86 -15.86 12.85
C LYS A 100 9.22 -14.39 12.83
N VAL A 101 8.98 -13.71 13.94
CA VAL A 101 9.45 -12.34 14.16
C VAL A 101 10.96 -12.36 14.23
N THR A 102 11.62 -11.67 13.30
CA THR A 102 13.08 -11.50 13.32
C THR A 102 13.48 -10.42 14.31
N TYR A 103 14.75 -10.36 14.69
CA TYR A 103 15.31 -9.29 15.48
C TYR A 103 15.01 -7.90 14.87
N ASP A 104 15.22 -7.74 13.56
CA ASP A 104 14.99 -6.47 12.86
C ASP A 104 13.52 -6.06 12.88
N LEU A 105 12.59 -7.01 12.67
CA LEU A 105 11.16 -6.74 12.76
C LEU A 105 10.76 -6.32 14.18
N HIS A 106 11.26 -7.04 15.20
CA HIS A 106 11.03 -6.66 16.61
C HIS A 106 11.51 -5.24 16.88
N LYS A 107 12.73 -4.90 16.49
CA LYS A 107 13.30 -3.57 16.67
C LYS A 107 12.56 -2.48 15.89
N ALA A 108 12.13 -2.76 14.67
CA ALA A 108 11.33 -1.83 13.87
C ALA A 108 9.98 -1.53 14.55
N ILE A 109 9.30 -2.55 15.10
CA ILE A 109 8.05 -2.36 15.83
C ILE A 109 8.31 -1.55 17.12
N GLU A 110 9.35 -1.88 17.87
CA GLU A 110 9.72 -1.21 19.11
C GLU A 110 10.00 0.28 18.91
N SER A 111 10.74 0.63 17.85
CA SER A 111 11.14 2.01 17.53
C SER A 111 10.03 2.85 16.89
N THR A 112 8.96 2.21 16.40
CA THR A 112 7.89 2.91 15.66
C THR A 112 6.69 3.19 16.57
N ALA A 113 6.80 4.20 17.42
CA ALA A 113 5.75 4.57 18.38
C ALA A 113 4.36 4.81 17.72
N ARG A 114 4.33 5.30 16.48
CA ARG A 114 3.10 5.59 15.72
C ARG A 114 2.23 4.35 15.48
N LEU A 115 2.79 3.14 15.45
CA LEU A 115 2.01 1.91 15.33
C LEU A 115 1.02 1.70 16.49
N LYS A 116 1.28 2.31 17.66
CA LYS A 116 0.39 2.22 18.82
C LYS A 116 -0.81 3.17 18.74
N SER A 117 -0.73 4.22 17.95
CA SER A 117 -1.81 5.21 17.84
C SER A 117 -2.97 4.74 16.97
N ASP A 118 -2.71 3.80 16.05
CA ASP A 118 -3.75 3.15 15.25
C ASP A 118 -4.16 1.82 15.90
N LYS A 119 -5.46 1.62 16.07
CA LYS A 119 -6.02 0.46 16.77
C LYS A 119 -5.68 -0.86 16.07
N GLU A 120 -5.79 -0.90 14.74
CA GLU A 120 -5.54 -2.12 13.99
C GLU A 120 -4.05 -2.45 13.95
N SER A 121 -3.19 -1.46 13.72
CA SER A 121 -1.74 -1.62 13.80
C SER A 121 -1.31 -2.11 15.19
N LYS A 122 -1.90 -1.54 16.24
CA LYS A 122 -1.63 -1.99 17.61
C LYS A 122 -2.01 -3.45 17.82
N ASN A 123 -3.18 -3.87 17.32
CA ASN A 123 -3.63 -5.27 17.45
C ASN A 123 -2.73 -6.24 16.69
N ILE A 124 -2.16 -5.81 15.54
CA ILE A 124 -1.30 -6.64 14.70
C ILE A 124 0.11 -6.76 15.26
N TYR A 125 0.71 -5.64 15.71
CA TYR A 125 2.13 -5.56 16.03
C TYR A 125 2.45 -5.62 17.53
N PHE A 126 1.45 -5.55 18.40
CA PHE A 126 1.67 -5.55 19.85
C PHE A 126 0.82 -6.61 20.55
N LYS A 127 1.40 -7.25 21.56
CA LYS A 127 0.73 -8.16 22.48
C LYS A 127 0.90 -7.63 23.89
N ASN A 128 -0.20 -7.45 24.62
CA ASN A 128 -0.17 -6.87 25.97
C ASN A 128 0.59 -5.52 26.05
N ASN A 129 0.38 -4.64 25.07
CA ASN A 129 1.06 -3.35 24.89
C ASN A 129 2.60 -3.42 24.66
N LYS A 130 3.18 -4.61 24.49
CA LYS A 130 4.59 -4.82 24.15
C LYS A 130 4.72 -5.17 22.66
N PRO A 131 5.80 -4.79 21.99
CA PRO A 131 6.11 -5.27 20.63
C PRO A 131 6.07 -6.80 20.58
N LEU A 132 5.73 -7.37 19.42
CA LEU A 132 5.85 -8.81 19.22
C LEU A 132 7.27 -9.26 19.55
N GLU A 133 7.41 -10.32 20.33
CA GLU A 133 8.70 -10.84 20.78
C GLU A 133 9.43 -11.54 19.63
N GLU A 134 10.74 -11.40 19.60
CA GLU A 134 11.61 -12.15 18.66
C GLU A 134 11.32 -13.66 18.74
N ASN A 135 11.33 -14.34 17.61
CA ASN A 135 10.98 -15.75 17.42
C ASN A 135 9.52 -16.14 17.69
N SER A 136 8.66 -15.20 18.10
CA SER A 136 7.21 -15.45 18.12
C SER A 136 6.65 -15.56 16.70
N ILE A 137 5.46 -16.15 16.55
CA ILE A 137 4.79 -16.27 15.25
C ILE A 137 3.98 -15.01 14.98
N PHE A 138 4.24 -14.39 13.84
CA PHE A 138 3.54 -13.22 13.33
C PHE A 138 2.58 -13.60 12.22
N ILE A 139 1.30 -13.32 12.41
CA ILE A 139 0.24 -13.51 11.41
C ILE A 139 -0.46 -12.17 11.21
N VAL A 140 -0.62 -11.76 9.96
CA VAL A 140 -1.46 -10.60 9.61
C VAL A 140 -2.87 -11.09 9.29
N PRO A 141 -3.87 -10.78 10.13
CA PRO A 141 -5.23 -11.21 9.89
C PRO A 141 -5.75 -10.73 8.51
N GLY A 142 -6.40 -11.64 7.78
CA GLY A 142 -6.98 -11.33 6.47
C GLY A 142 -6.00 -11.31 5.29
N LEU A 143 -4.67 -11.28 5.51
CA LEU A 143 -3.70 -11.24 4.42
C LEU A 143 -3.79 -12.49 3.52
N ALA A 144 -3.95 -13.67 4.10
CA ALA A 144 -4.11 -14.91 3.35
C ALA A 144 -5.35 -14.87 2.43
N ASN A 145 -6.47 -14.31 2.90
CA ASN A 145 -7.68 -14.12 2.09
C ASN A 145 -7.42 -13.15 0.91
N THR A 146 -6.79 -12.01 1.19
CA THR A 146 -6.44 -11.05 0.14
C THR A 146 -5.56 -11.67 -0.94
N ILE A 147 -4.51 -12.43 -0.55
CA ILE A 147 -3.61 -13.08 -1.51
C ILE A 147 -4.35 -14.20 -2.27
N THR A 148 -5.27 -14.92 -1.63
CA THR A 148 -6.11 -15.92 -2.30
C THR A 148 -6.99 -15.26 -3.36
N LEU A 149 -7.66 -14.15 -3.04
CA LEU A 149 -8.48 -13.42 -4.00
C LEU A 149 -7.64 -12.90 -5.19
N ILE A 150 -6.39 -12.49 -4.95
CA ILE A 150 -5.47 -12.09 -6.02
C ILE A 150 -5.08 -13.31 -6.87
N ALA A 151 -4.81 -14.48 -6.27
CA ALA A 151 -4.48 -15.69 -7.00
C ALA A 151 -5.60 -16.15 -7.93
N GLU A 152 -6.85 -16.04 -7.46
CA GLU A 152 -8.04 -16.48 -8.17
C GLU A 152 -8.52 -15.46 -9.23
N ASN A 153 -8.46 -14.16 -8.92
CA ASN A 153 -9.08 -13.10 -9.73
C ASN A 153 -8.07 -12.09 -10.27
N GLY A 154 -6.76 -12.33 -10.09
CA GLY A 154 -5.72 -11.41 -10.54
C GLY A 154 -5.91 -10.01 -9.94
N ARG A 155 -5.85 -9.01 -10.80
CA ARG A 155 -6.00 -7.60 -10.44
C ARG A 155 -7.32 -7.29 -9.73
N ASP A 156 -8.40 -7.90 -10.19
CA ASP A 156 -9.74 -7.63 -9.65
C ASP A 156 -9.89 -8.18 -8.21
N GLY A 157 -9.11 -9.19 -7.81
CA GLY A 157 -9.05 -9.68 -6.43
C GLY A 157 -8.54 -8.67 -5.40
N PHE A 158 -7.88 -7.58 -5.86
CA PHE A 158 -7.41 -6.51 -4.99
C PHE A 158 -8.12 -5.17 -5.24
N TYR A 159 -8.24 -4.77 -6.51
CA TYR A 159 -8.73 -3.43 -6.89
C TYR A 159 -10.25 -3.36 -7.05
N LYS A 160 -10.95 -4.50 -6.98
CA LYS A 160 -12.41 -4.61 -6.97
C LYS A 160 -12.88 -5.58 -5.90
N GLY A 161 -14.20 -5.70 -5.75
CA GLY A 161 -14.84 -6.64 -4.83
C GLY A 161 -14.44 -6.47 -3.36
N GLU A 162 -14.36 -7.57 -2.64
CA GLU A 162 -14.24 -7.61 -1.18
C GLU A 162 -13.04 -6.80 -0.64
N THR A 163 -11.85 -6.97 -1.23
CA THR A 163 -10.64 -6.27 -0.77
C THR A 163 -10.78 -4.76 -0.96
N ALA A 164 -11.19 -4.32 -2.14
CA ALA A 164 -11.39 -2.90 -2.45
C ALA A 164 -12.47 -2.28 -1.55
N GLU A 165 -13.58 -2.97 -1.33
CA GLU A 165 -14.67 -2.49 -0.47
C GLU A 165 -14.22 -2.31 0.99
N LYS A 166 -13.44 -3.23 1.54
CA LYS A 166 -12.86 -3.11 2.88
C LYS A 166 -11.92 -1.91 2.98
N ILE A 167 -11.04 -1.72 2.00
CA ILE A 167 -10.11 -0.60 1.96
C ILE A 167 -10.88 0.73 1.88
N VAL A 168 -11.82 0.87 0.96
CA VAL A 168 -12.61 2.09 0.77
C VAL A 168 -13.46 2.40 2.00
N THR A 169 -14.04 1.37 2.63
CA THR A 169 -14.79 1.54 3.88
C THR A 169 -13.89 2.06 5.00
N ALA A 170 -12.69 1.50 5.15
CA ALA A 170 -11.72 1.98 6.14
C ALA A 170 -11.31 3.43 5.87
N MET A 171 -11.05 3.79 4.60
CA MET A 171 -10.76 5.17 4.19
C MET A 171 -11.89 6.12 4.58
N LYS A 172 -13.12 5.79 4.19
CA LYS A 172 -14.31 6.61 4.48
C LYS A 172 -14.52 6.82 5.98
N ASN A 173 -14.39 5.76 6.77
CA ASN A 173 -14.63 5.81 8.22
C ASN A 173 -13.56 6.58 9.01
N ASN A 174 -12.36 6.74 8.43
CA ASN A 174 -11.23 7.39 9.09
C ASN A 174 -10.73 8.65 8.38
N GLY A 175 -11.54 9.23 7.47
CA GLY A 175 -11.23 10.49 6.80
C GLY A 175 -10.12 10.41 5.76
N GLY A 176 -9.86 9.22 5.21
CA GLY A 176 -8.96 9.02 4.08
C GLY A 176 -9.58 9.56 2.77
N LEU A 177 -8.76 9.73 1.76
CA LEU A 177 -9.14 10.47 0.55
C LEU A 177 -9.43 9.59 -0.67
N PHE A 178 -8.84 8.41 -0.78
CA PHE A 178 -9.06 7.62 -1.97
C PHE A 178 -10.35 6.79 -1.95
N SER A 179 -10.94 6.67 -3.11
CA SER A 179 -12.23 6.08 -3.38
C SER A 179 -12.11 4.72 -4.09
N LYS A 180 -13.25 4.12 -4.37
CA LYS A 180 -13.33 2.93 -5.24
C LYS A 180 -12.82 3.21 -6.65
N GLU A 181 -13.14 4.38 -7.20
CA GLU A 181 -12.69 4.81 -8.53
C GLU A 181 -11.16 4.92 -8.60
N ASP A 182 -10.52 5.45 -7.55
CA ASP A 182 -9.06 5.50 -7.45
C ASP A 182 -8.42 4.11 -7.55
N LEU A 183 -8.99 3.12 -6.85
CA LEU A 183 -8.51 1.74 -6.90
C LEU A 183 -8.72 1.12 -8.29
N GLU A 184 -9.93 1.23 -8.83
CA GLU A 184 -10.29 0.62 -10.12
C GLU A 184 -9.52 1.21 -11.29
N SER A 185 -9.25 2.53 -11.26
CA SER A 185 -8.56 3.24 -12.34
C SER A 185 -7.04 3.16 -12.28
N TYR A 186 -6.44 2.76 -11.14
CA TYR A 186 -4.99 2.68 -11.01
C TYR A 186 -4.36 1.78 -12.08
N LYS A 187 -3.27 2.24 -12.69
CA LYS A 187 -2.48 1.47 -13.67
C LYS A 187 -0.98 1.74 -13.45
N PRO A 188 -0.13 0.71 -13.55
CA PRO A 188 1.30 0.91 -13.61
C PRO A 188 1.69 1.55 -14.94
N TYR A 189 2.83 2.24 -14.97
CA TYR A 189 3.38 2.85 -16.17
C TYR A 189 4.60 2.07 -16.65
N ILE A 190 4.66 1.79 -17.94
CA ILE A 190 5.87 1.29 -18.58
C ILE A 190 6.64 2.52 -19.07
N ARG A 191 7.88 2.67 -18.59
CA ARG A 191 8.74 3.81 -18.92
C ARG A 191 10.01 3.32 -19.61
N ALA A 192 10.62 4.18 -20.39
CA ALA A 192 11.98 3.94 -20.85
C ALA A 192 12.93 3.94 -19.64
N PRO A 193 13.83 2.95 -19.53
CA PRO A 193 14.88 2.99 -18.51
C PRO A 193 15.81 4.17 -18.75
N ILE A 194 16.28 4.78 -17.67
CA ILE A 194 17.23 5.90 -17.72
C ILE A 194 18.64 5.33 -17.62
#